data_512ca3437883fb96947b06d1aec2f827
#
_entry.id   512ca3437883fb96947b06d1aec2f827
#
_cell.length_a   1.000
_cell.length_b   1.000
_cell.length_c   1.000
_cell.angle_alpha   90.00
_cell.angle_beta   90.00
_cell.angle_gamma   90.00
#
_symmetry.space_group_name_H-M   'P 1'
#
loop_
_entity.id
_entity.type
_entity.pdbx_description
1 polymer ?
#
loop_
_entity_poly.entity_id
_entity_poly.type
_entity_poly.pdbx_seq_one_letter_code
_entity_poly.pdbx_strand_id
1 'polypeptide(L)'
;ADFGSATHCLSFFYGSFFMDGKFKVGVIGATGMVGQRFLLLLENHPWFEVKYLAASSSSAGKKYGDAVRKWHMTAPMPEKFADMKVLDASADREVIAAGVDFCFCAVNMKKDEIKELEYAYAKLECPVVSNNSAHRFTDDVPMIIPEVNPEHLEVIKSQRERLGTKRGFIAVKSNCSLQSYVPLLHPLKKFGIKSAAVCTYQAISGAGKTFETMPEICDNVIPFIGGEEEKSEKEPLKIWGEVKDGKIIPASAPVITAQCLRVPVSDGHTAACFVKFDKKPDREEILKAWAEFAGEPQKLKLPSAPERFLHYFEEENRPQPKLDRNTENGMAVCAGRLRGDGLFDYRFIGFSHNTLRGAAGGAVLLAELLAAKGYFDRK
;
A
#
# COMPACT_ATOMS: atom_id res chain seq x y z
N ALA A 1 40.02 -11.45 7.06
CA ALA A 1 39.88 -10.02 7.07
C ALA A 1 38.38 -9.65 7.19
N ASP A 2 38.04 -9.18 8.34
CA ASP A 2 36.86 -8.42 8.82
C ASP A 2 35.51 -8.53 8.12
N PHE A 3 34.68 -9.45 8.64
CA PHE A 3 33.21 -9.41 8.52
C PHE A 3 32.52 -8.77 9.76
N GLY A 4 33.25 -7.94 10.52
CA GLY A 4 32.77 -7.42 11.82
C GLY A 4 32.00 -6.11 11.79
N SER A 5 31.94 -5.36 10.66
CA SER A 5 31.45 -3.95 10.70
C SER A 5 29.95 -3.75 10.33
N ALA A 6 29.36 -4.68 9.59
CA ALA A 6 27.95 -4.52 9.14
C ALA A 6 26.91 -4.85 10.24
N THR A 7 27.24 -5.79 11.12
CA THR A 7 26.35 -6.17 12.25
C THR A 7 26.33 -5.13 13.37
N HIS A 8 27.39 -4.38 13.57
CA HIS A 8 27.46 -3.32 14.60
C HIS A 8 26.69 -2.06 14.17
N CYS A 9 26.65 -1.74 12.88
CA CYS A 9 25.89 -0.57 12.38
C CYS A 9 24.38 -0.78 12.49
N LEU A 10 23.89 -2.02 12.21
CA LEU A 10 22.48 -2.37 12.31
C LEU A 10 21.98 -2.40 13.78
N SER A 11 22.81 -2.86 14.72
CA SER A 11 22.46 -2.85 16.16
C SER A 11 22.41 -1.44 16.74
N PHE A 12 23.21 -0.49 16.24
CA PHE A 12 23.17 0.91 16.66
C PHE A 12 21.90 1.63 16.16
N PHE A 13 21.45 1.35 14.93
CA PHE A 13 20.19 1.91 14.40
C PHE A 13 18.96 1.38 15.15
N TYR A 14 18.92 0.08 15.46
CA TYR A 14 17.82 -0.52 16.24
C TYR A 14 17.79 -0.01 17.69
N GLY A 15 18.94 0.16 18.34
CA GLY A 15 19.04 0.65 19.72
C GLY A 15 18.58 2.11 19.87
N SER A 16 18.86 2.99 18.91
CA SER A 16 18.47 4.40 19.00
C SER A 16 16.96 4.61 18.73
N PHE A 17 16.32 3.75 17.94
CA PHE A 17 14.88 3.81 17.64
C PHE A 17 14.02 3.58 18.91
N PHE A 18 14.49 2.76 19.85
CA PHE A 18 13.76 2.41 21.08
C PHE A 18 13.96 3.43 22.23
N MET A 19 14.93 4.33 22.14
CA MET A 19 15.26 5.23 23.27
C MET A 19 14.43 6.51 23.30
N ASP A 20 13.77 6.94 22.18
CA ASP A 20 13.10 8.24 22.09
C ASP A 20 11.55 8.22 22.01
N GLY A 21 10.90 7.09 22.29
CA GLY A 21 9.44 6.96 22.24
C GLY A 21 8.88 6.70 20.82
N LYS A 22 7.55 6.62 20.69
CA LYS A 22 6.85 6.38 19.41
C LYS A 22 6.67 7.67 18.62
N PHE A 23 6.62 7.57 17.28
CA PHE A 23 6.17 8.66 16.42
C PHE A 23 4.68 8.93 16.66
N LYS A 24 4.32 10.19 16.84
CA LYS A 24 2.94 10.64 16.96
C LYS A 24 2.34 10.78 15.58
N VAL A 25 1.21 10.13 15.34
CA VAL A 25 0.59 10.12 14.02
C VAL A 25 -0.85 10.63 14.04
N GLY A 26 -1.23 11.30 12.94
CA GLY A 26 -2.61 11.63 12.63
C GLY A 26 -3.21 10.62 11.65
N VAL A 27 -4.51 10.29 11.82
CA VAL A 27 -5.25 9.49 10.84
C VAL A 27 -6.34 10.38 10.22
N ILE A 28 -6.12 10.80 8.98
CA ILE A 28 -7.02 11.66 8.20
C ILE A 28 -7.96 10.77 7.38
N GLY A 29 -9.26 10.87 7.59
CA GLY A 29 -10.27 9.97 7.06
C GLY A 29 -10.55 8.78 7.99
N ALA A 30 -10.36 8.96 9.31
CA ALA A 30 -10.43 7.92 10.33
C ALA A 30 -11.78 7.17 10.39
N THR A 31 -12.89 7.80 10.01
CA THR A 31 -14.24 7.19 10.08
C THR A 31 -14.57 6.27 8.91
N GLY A 32 -13.81 6.33 7.82
CA GLY A 32 -13.97 5.46 6.66
C GLY A 32 -13.40 4.05 6.87
N MET A 33 -13.75 3.09 6.00
CA MET A 33 -13.32 1.68 6.11
C MET A 33 -11.80 1.53 6.21
N VAL A 34 -11.03 2.26 5.40
CA VAL A 34 -9.56 2.24 5.46
C VAL A 34 -9.04 2.91 6.73
N GLY A 35 -9.67 4.01 7.18
CA GLY A 35 -9.35 4.67 8.45
C GLY A 35 -9.54 3.74 9.64
N GLN A 36 -10.67 3.03 9.69
CA GLN A 36 -10.95 2.01 10.72
C GLN A 36 -9.89 0.89 10.72
N ARG A 37 -9.44 0.47 9.52
CA ARG A 37 -8.37 -0.53 9.40
C ARG A 37 -7.03 0.01 9.92
N PHE A 38 -6.71 1.27 9.70
CA PHE A 38 -5.54 1.90 10.31
C PHE A 38 -5.58 1.82 11.83
N LEU A 39 -6.71 2.11 12.45
CA LEU A 39 -6.81 2.10 13.91
C LEU A 39 -6.54 0.71 14.50
N LEU A 40 -7.04 -0.35 13.87
CA LEU A 40 -6.72 -1.72 14.30
C LEU A 40 -5.21 -2.01 14.19
N LEU A 41 -4.57 -1.60 13.08
CA LEU A 41 -3.15 -1.85 12.86
C LEU A 41 -2.26 -1.01 13.79
N LEU A 42 -2.72 0.19 14.15
CA LEU A 42 -1.97 1.14 14.99
C LEU A 42 -2.28 0.99 16.48
N GLU A 43 -3.24 0.17 16.87
CA GLU A 43 -3.62 0.02 18.28
C GLU A 43 -2.44 -0.27 19.19
N ASN A 44 -1.63 -1.25 18.85
CA ASN A 44 -0.46 -1.67 19.62
C ASN A 44 0.82 -1.61 18.79
N HIS A 45 0.86 -0.71 17.79
CA HIS A 45 2.00 -0.60 16.90
C HIS A 45 3.27 -0.21 17.69
N PRO A 46 4.42 -0.89 17.48
CA PRO A 46 5.62 -0.63 18.27
C PRO A 46 6.23 0.75 18.04
N TRP A 47 6.10 1.30 16.82
CA TRP A 47 6.76 2.56 16.43
C TRP A 47 5.83 3.77 16.34
N PHE A 48 4.51 3.57 16.21
CA PHE A 48 3.54 4.63 15.94
C PHE A 48 2.48 4.71 17.04
N GLU A 49 2.12 5.92 17.43
CA GLU A 49 1.06 6.23 18.38
C GLU A 49 0.07 7.21 17.74
N VAL A 50 -1.20 6.84 17.69
CA VAL A 50 -2.26 7.71 17.16
C VAL A 50 -2.55 8.82 18.16
N LYS A 51 -2.30 10.06 17.75
CA LYS A 51 -2.57 11.27 18.55
C LYS A 51 -3.85 11.97 18.12
N TYR A 52 -4.13 12.03 16.83
CA TYR A 52 -5.32 12.69 16.30
C TYR A 52 -6.07 11.82 15.30
N LEU A 53 -7.39 11.87 15.40
CA LEU A 53 -8.32 11.31 14.44
C LEU A 53 -9.03 12.48 13.74
N ALA A 54 -9.02 12.49 12.42
CA ALA A 54 -9.68 13.54 11.65
C ALA A 54 -10.58 12.94 10.56
N ALA A 55 -11.66 13.63 10.27
CA ALA A 55 -12.62 13.26 9.25
C ALA A 55 -13.28 14.52 8.63
N SER A 56 -14.39 14.35 7.90
CA SER A 56 -15.17 15.47 7.38
C SER A 56 -15.80 16.30 8.50
N SER A 57 -16.16 17.55 8.18
CA SER A 57 -16.86 18.48 9.09
C SER A 57 -18.11 17.88 9.75
N SER A 58 -18.83 16.99 9.08
CA SER A 58 -20.01 16.31 9.64
C SER A 58 -19.69 15.36 10.81
N SER A 59 -18.45 14.90 10.94
CA SER A 59 -17.94 14.05 12.01
C SER A 59 -17.17 14.83 13.07
N ALA A 60 -16.68 16.00 12.73
CA ALA A 60 -15.85 16.82 13.61
C ALA A 60 -16.58 17.21 14.90
N GLY A 61 -15.83 17.31 16.00
CA GLY A 61 -16.36 17.65 17.33
C GLY A 61 -16.95 16.50 18.11
N LYS A 62 -17.30 15.37 17.48
CA LYS A 62 -17.89 14.18 18.11
C LYS A 62 -16.79 13.27 18.69
N LYS A 63 -17.15 12.42 19.65
CA LYS A 63 -16.34 11.27 20.00
C LYS A 63 -16.27 10.30 18.83
N TYR A 64 -15.15 9.61 18.65
CA TYR A 64 -14.95 8.72 17.50
C TYR A 64 -16.01 7.61 17.43
N GLY A 65 -16.35 7.00 18.57
CA GLY A 65 -17.43 6.00 18.66
C GLY A 65 -18.76 6.49 18.14
N ASP A 66 -19.10 7.77 18.39
CA ASP A 66 -20.35 8.41 17.92
C ASP A 66 -20.24 8.85 16.45
N ALA A 67 -19.05 9.21 15.99
CA ALA A 67 -18.80 9.66 14.63
C ALA A 67 -18.83 8.52 13.60
N VAL A 68 -18.46 7.30 14.02
CA VAL A 68 -18.46 6.10 13.17
C VAL A 68 -19.89 5.57 13.01
N ARG A 69 -20.50 5.83 11.87
CA ARG A 69 -21.87 5.37 11.57
C ARG A 69 -21.98 3.85 11.50
N LYS A 70 -20.96 3.17 11.01
CA LYS A 70 -20.87 1.72 10.92
C LYS A 70 -19.41 1.28 11.09
N TRP A 71 -19.19 0.38 12.03
CA TRP A 71 -17.91 -0.29 12.16
C TRP A 71 -17.86 -1.46 11.16
N HIS A 72 -16.86 -1.45 10.28
CA HIS A 72 -16.75 -2.39 9.16
C HIS A 72 -15.80 -3.56 9.43
N MET A 73 -15.12 -3.55 10.57
CA MET A 73 -14.11 -4.54 10.90
C MET A 73 -14.74 -5.70 11.68
N THR A 74 -14.17 -6.91 11.54
CA THR A 74 -14.56 -8.08 12.34
C THR A 74 -14.09 -8.00 13.78
N ALA A 75 -12.91 -7.43 14.01
CA ALA A 75 -12.43 -7.12 15.36
C ALA A 75 -13.20 -5.92 15.95
N PRO A 76 -13.44 -5.88 17.26
CA PRO A 76 -14.10 -4.75 17.90
C PRO A 76 -13.31 -3.46 17.73
N MET A 77 -14.01 -2.32 17.86
CA MET A 77 -13.36 -1.01 17.89
C MET A 77 -12.46 -0.93 19.14
N PRO A 78 -11.18 -0.55 18.99
CA PRO A 78 -10.30 -0.40 20.15
C PRO A 78 -10.81 0.70 21.09
N GLU A 79 -11.00 0.37 22.36
CA GLU A 79 -11.58 1.25 23.38
C GLU A 79 -10.85 2.59 23.49
N LYS A 80 -9.50 2.56 23.39
CA LYS A 80 -8.68 3.77 23.50
C LYS A 80 -8.99 4.85 22.43
N PHE A 81 -9.60 4.48 21.30
CA PHE A 81 -9.98 5.42 20.27
C PHE A 81 -11.43 5.89 20.38
N ALA A 82 -12.30 5.10 21.04
CA ALA A 82 -13.74 5.37 21.09
C ALA A 82 -14.09 6.76 21.63
N ASP A 83 -13.36 7.21 22.66
CA ASP A 83 -13.58 8.49 23.32
C ASP A 83 -12.76 9.66 22.73
N MET A 84 -11.87 9.38 21.76
CA MET A 84 -11.08 10.44 21.12
C MET A 84 -11.99 11.38 20.32
N LYS A 85 -11.75 12.69 20.48
CA LYS A 85 -12.45 13.71 19.70
C LYS A 85 -11.97 13.67 18.25
N VAL A 86 -12.93 13.60 17.31
CA VAL A 86 -12.65 13.70 15.88
C VAL A 86 -12.48 15.18 15.51
N LEU A 87 -11.40 15.51 14.83
CA LEU A 87 -11.08 16.83 14.31
C LEU A 87 -11.58 16.97 12.86
N ASP A 88 -11.76 18.21 12.39
CA ASP A 88 -12.00 18.50 10.98
C ASP A 88 -10.68 18.38 10.19
N ALA A 89 -10.67 17.55 9.18
CA ALA A 89 -9.46 17.29 8.38
C ALA A 89 -8.91 18.54 7.67
N SER A 90 -9.77 19.51 7.35
CA SER A 90 -9.40 20.74 6.66
C SER A 90 -9.27 21.93 7.59
N ALA A 91 -10.27 22.15 8.48
CA ALA A 91 -10.30 23.30 9.37
C ALA A 91 -9.26 23.22 10.49
N ASP A 92 -9.03 22.01 11.05
CA ASP A 92 -8.10 21.79 12.16
C ASP A 92 -6.69 21.35 11.68
N ARG A 93 -6.39 21.47 10.37
CA ARG A 93 -5.13 20.97 9.78
C ARG A 93 -3.87 21.54 10.44
N GLU A 94 -3.88 22.80 10.87
CA GLU A 94 -2.74 23.44 11.54
C GLU A 94 -2.47 22.81 12.91
N VAL A 95 -3.53 22.58 13.70
CA VAL A 95 -3.46 21.91 15.00
C VAL A 95 -2.95 20.46 14.83
N ILE A 96 -3.49 19.75 13.86
CA ILE A 96 -3.09 18.37 13.57
C ILE A 96 -1.62 18.34 13.16
N ALA A 97 -1.26 19.13 12.14
CA ALA A 97 0.10 19.18 11.62
C ALA A 97 1.13 19.58 12.68
N ALA A 98 0.80 20.53 13.56
CA ALA A 98 1.68 20.94 14.64
C ALA A 98 1.89 19.85 15.70
N GLY A 99 0.92 18.99 15.90
CA GLY A 99 0.90 18.01 16.99
C GLY A 99 1.38 16.62 16.63
N VAL A 100 1.66 16.30 15.36
CA VAL A 100 2.10 14.97 14.93
C VAL A 100 3.42 15.02 14.15
N ASP A 101 4.07 13.87 14.04
CA ASP A 101 5.29 13.73 13.25
C ASP A 101 4.95 13.51 11.76
N PHE A 102 3.85 12.81 11.47
CA PHE A 102 3.29 12.63 10.13
C PHE A 102 1.80 12.21 10.19
N CYS A 103 1.14 12.16 9.03
CA CYS A 103 -0.23 11.72 8.91
C CYS A 103 -0.39 10.56 7.93
N PHE A 104 -1.29 9.60 8.25
CA PHE A 104 -1.91 8.73 7.26
C PHE A 104 -3.13 9.44 6.66
N CYS A 105 -3.30 9.37 5.34
CA CYS A 105 -4.44 9.97 4.65
C CYS A 105 -5.23 8.94 3.84
N ALA A 106 -6.54 8.82 4.13
CA ALA A 106 -7.48 7.92 3.45
C ALA A 106 -8.87 8.57 3.37
N VAL A 107 -8.94 9.76 2.82
CA VAL A 107 -10.19 10.52 2.65
C VAL A 107 -10.93 10.11 1.39
N ASN A 108 -12.25 10.32 1.38
CA ASN A 108 -13.09 10.13 0.20
C ASN A 108 -13.63 11.49 -0.25
N MET A 109 -12.92 12.13 -1.17
CA MET A 109 -13.21 13.46 -1.72
C MET A 109 -12.89 13.45 -3.22
N LYS A 110 -13.16 14.55 -3.93
CA LYS A 110 -12.71 14.71 -5.33
C LYS A 110 -11.18 14.77 -5.39
N LYS A 111 -10.60 14.28 -6.50
CA LYS A 111 -9.14 14.21 -6.66
C LYS A 111 -8.42 15.53 -6.38
N ASP A 112 -8.97 16.64 -6.88
CA ASP A 112 -8.34 17.96 -6.72
C ASP A 112 -8.41 18.43 -5.26
N GLU A 113 -9.52 18.20 -4.57
CA GLU A 113 -9.67 18.49 -3.14
C GLU A 113 -8.69 17.66 -2.30
N ILE A 114 -8.46 16.39 -2.67
CA ILE A 114 -7.45 15.53 -2.01
C ILE A 114 -6.05 16.09 -2.23
N LYS A 115 -5.72 16.51 -3.45
CA LYS A 115 -4.42 17.12 -3.76
C LYS A 115 -4.17 18.37 -2.93
N GLU A 116 -5.14 19.25 -2.86
CA GLU A 116 -5.07 20.48 -2.06
C GLU A 116 -4.89 20.18 -0.58
N LEU A 117 -5.66 19.24 -0.03
CA LEU A 117 -5.57 18.84 1.36
C LEU A 117 -4.18 18.27 1.69
N GLU A 118 -3.69 17.31 0.90
CA GLU A 118 -2.40 16.66 1.13
C GLU A 118 -1.23 17.65 0.97
N TYR A 119 -1.30 18.57 -0.02
CA TYR A 119 -0.34 19.67 -0.14
C TYR A 119 -0.38 20.63 1.04
N ALA A 120 -1.57 20.94 1.57
CA ALA A 120 -1.68 21.81 2.73
C ALA A 120 -0.99 21.21 3.96
N TYR A 121 -1.17 19.91 4.24
CA TYR A 121 -0.42 19.22 5.31
C TYR A 121 1.08 19.22 5.06
N ALA A 122 1.52 18.88 3.85
CA ALA A 122 2.94 18.87 3.52
C ALA A 122 3.58 20.26 3.70
N LYS A 123 2.91 21.33 3.27
CA LYS A 123 3.38 22.73 3.47
C LYS A 123 3.41 23.17 4.93
N LEU A 124 2.62 22.54 5.79
CA LEU A 124 2.69 22.71 7.25
C LEU A 124 3.77 21.83 7.92
N GLU A 125 4.74 21.37 7.13
CA GLU A 125 5.84 20.52 7.58
C GLU A 125 5.38 19.17 8.20
N CYS A 126 4.22 18.68 7.77
CA CYS A 126 3.66 17.40 8.16
C CYS A 126 3.71 16.43 6.98
N PRO A 127 4.61 15.43 6.99
CA PRO A 127 4.61 14.38 5.97
C PRO A 127 3.28 13.64 5.88
N VAL A 128 2.87 13.26 4.67
CA VAL A 128 1.63 12.54 4.40
C VAL A 128 1.93 11.19 3.74
N VAL A 129 1.52 10.11 4.40
CA VAL A 129 1.50 8.76 3.83
C VAL A 129 0.09 8.46 3.35
N SER A 130 -0.11 8.52 2.03
CA SER A 130 -1.45 8.54 1.44
C SER A 130 -1.86 7.20 0.82
N ASN A 131 -3.10 6.78 1.09
CA ASN A 131 -3.79 5.71 0.38
C ASN A 131 -4.53 6.22 -0.87
N ASN A 132 -4.66 7.53 -1.02
CA ASN A 132 -5.44 8.13 -2.09
C ASN A 132 -4.72 8.03 -3.44
N SER A 133 -5.47 8.12 -4.52
CA SER A 133 -4.92 8.05 -5.88
C SER A 133 -4.53 9.41 -6.46
N ALA A 134 -4.80 10.50 -5.74
CA ALA A 134 -4.70 11.86 -6.28
C ALA A 134 -3.28 12.23 -6.76
N HIS A 135 -2.26 11.83 -6.02
CA HIS A 135 -0.85 12.13 -6.33
C HIS A 135 -0.07 11.01 -7.00
N ARG A 136 -0.70 9.86 -7.34
CA ARG A 136 0.03 8.70 -7.88
C ARG A 136 0.82 9.00 -9.16
N PHE A 137 0.34 9.94 -9.99
CA PHE A 137 1.00 10.35 -11.23
C PHE A 137 1.69 11.72 -11.15
N THR A 138 1.86 12.29 -9.95
CA THR A 138 2.72 13.46 -9.75
C THR A 138 4.18 13.02 -9.82
N ASP A 139 5.01 13.66 -10.66
CA ASP A 139 6.34 13.18 -11.05
C ASP A 139 7.29 13.00 -9.85
N ASP A 140 7.26 13.91 -8.89
CA ASP A 140 8.10 13.92 -7.69
C ASP A 140 7.41 13.36 -6.42
N VAL A 141 6.25 12.71 -6.59
CA VAL A 141 5.60 11.98 -5.51
C VAL A 141 5.88 10.49 -5.67
N PRO A 142 6.59 9.86 -4.72
CA PRO A 142 6.90 8.45 -4.81
C PRO A 142 5.64 7.61 -4.59
N MET A 143 5.34 6.72 -5.54
CA MET A 143 4.31 5.70 -5.43
C MET A 143 4.99 4.36 -5.14
N ILE A 144 4.83 3.86 -3.92
CA ILE A 144 5.69 2.83 -3.37
C ILE A 144 4.94 1.51 -3.12
N ILE A 145 5.59 0.42 -3.51
CA ILE A 145 5.43 -0.92 -2.94
C ILE A 145 6.74 -1.18 -2.20
N PRO A 146 6.78 -1.20 -0.87
CA PRO A 146 8.02 -1.16 -0.09
C PRO A 146 9.07 -2.21 -0.45
N GLU A 147 8.63 -3.39 -0.90
CA GLU A 147 9.51 -4.47 -1.33
C GLU A 147 10.00 -4.35 -2.78
N VAL A 148 9.39 -3.45 -3.58
CA VAL A 148 9.61 -3.42 -5.05
C VAL A 148 10.45 -2.24 -5.49
N ASN A 149 10.15 -1.03 -4.99
CA ASN A 149 10.76 0.21 -5.47
C ASN A 149 11.08 1.23 -4.35
N PRO A 150 11.76 0.80 -3.27
CA PRO A 150 12.10 1.70 -2.16
C PRO A 150 13.03 2.84 -2.55
N GLU A 151 13.80 2.70 -3.64
CA GLU A 151 14.68 3.74 -4.21
C GLU A 151 13.93 4.97 -4.70
N HIS A 152 12.65 4.83 -5.07
CA HIS A 152 11.84 5.98 -5.48
C HIS A 152 11.63 7.01 -4.34
N LEU A 153 11.89 6.66 -3.09
CA LEU A 153 11.86 7.61 -1.97
C LEU A 153 12.86 8.76 -2.13
N GLU A 154 13.90 8.60 -2.94
CA GLU A 154 14.90 9.65 -3.23
C GLU A 154 14.29 10.92 -3.82
N VAL A 155 13.17 10.82 -4.57
CA VAL A 155 12.49 12.00 -5.13
C VAL A 155 11.89 12.93 -4.08
N ILE A 156 11.76 12.47 -2.81
CA ILE A 156 11.27 13.30 -1.70
C ILE A 156 12.12 14.56 -1.53
N LYS A 157 13.42 14.47 -1.80
CA LYS A 157 14.31 15.65 -1.76
C LYS A 157 13.83 16.73 -2.74
N SER A 158 13.64 16.38 -3.99
CA SER A 158 13.16 17.32 -5.02
C SER A 158 11.73 17.80 -4.76
N GLN A 159 10.88 16.92 -4.21
CA GLN A 159 9.54 17.31 -3.80
C GLN A 159 9.58 18.38 -2.69
N ARG A 160 10.43 18.21 -1.67
CA ARG A 160 10.64 19.21 -0.60
C ARG A 160 11.13 20.54 -1.16
N GLU A 161 12.09 20.52 -2.08
CA GLU A 161 12.58 21.73 -2.77
C GLU A 161 11.45 22.45 -3.50
N ARG A 162 10.63 21.74 -4.28
CA ARG A 162 9.47 22.30 -5.00
C ARG A 162 8.39 22.87 -4.06
N LEU A 163 8.14 22.19 -2.92
CA LEU A 163 7.15 22.62 -1.93
C LEU A 163 7.64 23.74 -1.02
N GLY A 164 8.96 23.97 -0.97
CA GLY A 164 9.58 24.90 -0.04
C GLY A 164 9.55 24.40 1.41
N THR A 165 9.59 23.07 1.61
CA THR A 165 9.51 22.44 2.93
C THR A 165 10.85 21.81 3.33
N LYS A 166 11.06 21.66 4.64
CA LYS A 166 12.21 20.94 5.19
C LYS A 166 11.85 19.51 5.57
N ARG A 167 10.66 19.30 6.12
CA ARG A 167 10.15 18.01 6.63
C ARG A 167 8.99 17.49 5.80
N GLY A 168 8.11 18.37 5.37
CA GLY A 168 6.87 18.04 4.68
C GLY A 168 7.09 17.39 3.32
N PHE A 169 6.36 16.31 3.05
CA PHE A 169 6.29 15.63 1.77
C PHE A 169 5.03 14.75 1.69
N ILE A 170 4.76 14.22 0.50
CA ILE A 170 3.71 13.25 0.24
C ILE A 170 4.37 12.00 -0.33
N ALA A 171 4.08 10.84 0.24
CA ALA A 171 4.38 9.53 -0.34
C ALA A 171 3.07 8.74 -0.46
N VAL A 172 2.86 8.08 -1.60
CA VAL A 172 1.60 7.40 -1.86
C VAL A 172 1.78 5.90 -2.04
N LYS A 173 0.80 5.15 -1.57
CA LYS A 173 0.68 3.72 -1.84
C LYS A 173 0.04 3.51 -3.21
N SER A 174 0.49 2.48 -3.94
CA SER A 174 -0.09 2.08 -5.24
C SER A 174 -1.55 1.58 -5.11
N ASN A 175 -2.21 1.38 -6.23
CA ASN A 175 -3.55 0.77 -6.27
C ASN A 175 -3.54 -0.63 -5.61
N CYS A 176 -4.67 -1.01 -4.99
CA CYS A 176 -4.79 -2.27 -4.25
C CYS A 176 -4.76 -3.51 -5.16
N SER A 177 -5.30 -3.44 -6.38
CA SER A 177 -5.33 -4.59 -7.28
C SER A 177 -3.93 -4.97 -7.78
N LEU A 178 -3.02 -3.99 -7.91
CA LEU A 178 -1.65 -4.23 -8.35
C LEU A 178 -0.89 -5.18 -7.43
N GLN A 179 -1.23 -5.18 -6.13
CA GLN A 179 -0.57 -6.05 -5.16
C GLN A 179 -0.74 -7.53 -5.47
N SER A 180 -1.77 -7.91 -6.22
CA SER A 180 -2.00 -9.31 -6.59
C SER A 180 -1.09 -9.81 -7.73
N TYR A 181 -0.38 -8.93 -8.46
CA TYR A 181 0.44 -9.36 -9.60
C TYR A 181 1.77 -8.62 -9.76
N VAL A 182 1.86 -7.31 -9.46
CA VAL A 182 3.12 -6.54 -9.64
C VAL A 182 4.27 -7.12 -8.81
N PRO A 183 4.08 -7.48 -7.52
CA PRO A 183 5.14 -8.12 -6.74
C PRO A 183 5.58 -9.48 -7.30
N LEU A 184 4.66 -10.24 -7.92
CA LEU A 184 4.99 -11.53 -8.54
C LEU A 184 5.75 -11.36 -9.86
N LEU A 185 5.45 -10.32 -10.63
CA LEU A 185 6.17 -10.01 -11.87
C LEU A 185 7.54 -9.37 -11.60
N HIS A 186 7.70 -8.63 -10.48
CA HIS A 186 8.92 -7.88 -10.22
C HIS A 186 10.20 -8.74 -10.21
N PRO A 187 10.31 -9.86 -9.48
CA PRO A 187 11.50 -10.69 -9.51
C PRO A 187 11.74 -11.39 -10.86
N LEU A 188 10.73 -11.41 -11.74
CA LEU A 188 10.82 -11.99 -13.08
C LEU A 188 11.30 -10.98 -14.13
N LYS A 189 11.43 -9.70 -13.80
CA LYS A 189 11.99 -8.67 -14.71
C LYS A 189 13.37 -9.01 -15.24
N LYS A 190 14.17 -9.75 -14.47
CA LYS A 190 15.50 -10.23 -14.89
C LYS A 190 15.47 -11.09 -16.15
N PHE A 191 14.33 -11.68 -16.51
CA PHE A 191 14.15 -12.46 -17.72
C PHE A 191 13.63 -11.63 -18.92
N GLY A 192 13.43 -10.31 -18.73
CA GLY A 192 12.88 -9.42 -19.75
C GLY A 192 11.40 -9.67 -19.98
N ILE A 193 10.52 -9.08 -19.15
CA ILE A 193 9.07 -9.17 -19.39
C ILE A 193 8.73 -8.29 -20.59
N LYS A 194 8.28 -8.91 -21.67
CA LYS A 194 7.88 -8.22 -22.90
C LYS A 194 6.45 -7.69 -22.83
N SER A 195 5.54 -8.54 -22.36
CA SER A 195 4.12 -8.16 -22.20
C SER A 195 3.46 -9.00 -21.12
N ALA A 196 2.40 -8.44 -20.54
CA ALA A 196 1.52 -9.13 -19.63
C ALA A 196 0.06 -8.80 -19.91
N ALA A 197 -0.83 -9.81 -19.90
CA ALA A 197 -2.27 -9.63 -19.85
C ALA A 197 -2.76 -10.01 -18.45
N VAL A 198 -3.56 -9.15 -17.84
CA VAL A 198 -4.02 -9.29 -16.45
C VAL A 198 -5.53 -9.13 -16.38
N CYS A 199 -6.22 -10.16 -15.88
CA CYS A 199 -7.63 -10.04 -15.52
C CYS A 199 -7.75 -10.04 -14.00
N THR A 200 -8.26 -8.95 -13.40
CA THR A 200 -8.42 -8.83 -11.96
C THR A 200 -9.85 -9.08 -11.52
N TYR A 201 -10.02 -9.89 -10.49
CA TYR A 201 -11.28 -10.21 -9.82
C TYR A 201 -11.28 -9.50 -8.47
N GLN A 202 -11.94 -8.34 -8.40
CA GLN A 202 -11.82 -7.43 -7.28
C GLN A 202 -12.95 -7.57 -6.27
N ALA A 203 -12.60 -7.74 -5.01
CA ALA A 203 -13.52 -7.82 -3.87
C ALA A 203 -14.30 -6.50 -3.65
N ILE A 204 -15.50 -6.60 -3.09
CA ILE A 204 -16.43 -5.48 -2.86
C ILE A 204 -15.88 -4.46 -1.86
N SER A 205 -15.05 -4.88 -0.89
CA SER A 205 -14.41 -3.96 0.04
C SER A 205 -13.47 -2.95 -0.63
N GLY A 206 -12.99 -3.25 -1.85
CA GLY A 206 -12.24 -2.30 -2.68
C GLY A 206 -13.06 -1.06 -3.09
N ALA A 207 -14.38 -1.18 -3.12
CA ALA A 207 -15.32 -0.07 -3.30
C ALA A 207 -15.83 0.54 -1.97
N GLY A 208 -15.29 0.10 -0.82
CA GLY A 208 -15.80 0.50 0.49
C GLY A 208 -17.19 -0.06 0.79
N LYS A 209 -17.56 -1.19 0.18
CA LYS A 209 -18.89 -1.80 0.27
C LYS A 209 -18.86 -3.14 1.01
N THR A 210 -20.03 -3.53 1.48
CA THR A 210 -20.34 -4.85 2.04
C THR A 210 -21.47 -5.48 1.23
N PHE A 211 -21.75 -6.77 1.39
CA PHE A 211 -22.90 -7.41 0.72
C PHE A 211 -24.24 -6.75 1.05
N GLU A 212 -24.38 -6.16 2.24
CA GLU A 212 -25.59 -5.42 2.63
C GLU A 212 -25.72 -4.08 1.86
N THR A 213 -24.60 -3.40 1.58
CA THR A 213 -24.57 -2.09 0.93
C THR A 213 -24.36 -2.17 -0.59
N MET A 214 -24.19 -3.37 -1.12
CA MET A 214 -24.04 -3.69 -2.55
C MET A 214 -24.71 -5.06 -2.85
N PRO A 215 -26.01 -5.21 -2.58
CA PRO A 215 -26.70 -6.48 -2.75
C PRO A 215 -26.76 -6.98 -4.21
N GLU A 216 -26.67 -6.07 -5.18
CA GLU A 216 -26.65 -6.36 -6.62
C GLU A 216 -25.43 -7.18 -7.08
N ILE A 217 -24.41 -7.31 -6.23
CA ILE A 217 -23.24 -8.13 -6.53
C ILE A 217 -23.44 -9.61 -6.20
N CYS A 218 -24.44 -9.94 -5.38
CA CYS A 218 -24.72 -11.32 -5.03
C CYS A 218 -25.16 -12.08 -6.27
N ASP A 219 -24.55 -13.24 -6.51
CA ASP A 219 -24.78 -14.08 -7.71
C ASP A 219 -24.54 -13.32 -9.03
N ASN A 220 -23.57 -12.36 -9.04
CA ASN A 220 -23.31 -11.48 -10.17
C ASN A 220 -21.83 -11.13 -10.32
N VAL A 221 -21.42 -10.78 -11.54
CA VAL A 221 -20.11 -10.21 -11.87
C VAL A 221 -20.31 -8.90 -12.61
N ILE A 222 -19.72 -7.81 -12.13
CA ILE A 222 -19.76 -6.51 -12.80
C ILE A 222 -18.47 -6.36 -13.62
N PRO A 223 -18.53 -6.29 -14.96
CA PRO A 223 -17.35 -6.31 -15.84
C PRO A 223 -16.70 -4.93 -16.01
N PHE A 224 -16.96 -3.98 -15.10
CA PHE A 224 -16.45 -2.64 -15.17
C PHE A 224 -16.20 -2.04 -13.78
N ILE A 225 -15.00 -1.50 -13.59
CA ILE A 225 -14.64 -0.70 -12.42
C ILE A 225 -13.97 0.58 -12.93
N GLY A 226 -14.61 1.74 -12.73
CA GLY A 226 -14.18 3.01 -13.31
C GLY A 226 -12.72 3.36 -13.06
N GLY A 227 -11.93 3.46 -14.13
CA GLY A 227 -10.51 3.83 -14.12
C GLY A 227 -9.56 2.77 -13.55
N GLU A 228 -10.01 1.54 -13.26
CA GLU A 228 -9.13 0.50 -12.71
C GLU A 228 -8.22 -0.12 -13.78
N GLU A 229 -8.71 -0.29 -15.00
CA GLU A 229 -7.90 -0.81 -16.11
C GLU A 229 -6.75 0.12 -16.44
N GLU A 230 -7.02 1.43 -16.57
CA GLU A 230 -5.98 2.43 -16.81
C GLU A 230 -4.91 2.46 -15.70
N LYS A 231 -5.32 2.35 -14.41
CA LYS A 231 -4.38 2.23 -13.30
C LYS A 231 -3.56 0.95 -13.39
N SER A 232 -4.21 -0.17 -13.71
CA SER A 232 -3.57 -1.47 -13.82
C SER A 232 -2.53 -1.53 -14.94
N GLU A 233 -2.71 -0.74 -16.00
CA GLU A 233 -1.78 -0.64 -17.12
C GLU A 233 -0.64 0.35 -16.88
N LYS A 234 -0.92 1.50 -16.22
CA LYS A 234 0.03 2.62 -16.10
C LYS A 234 0.82 2.64 -14.78
N GLU A 235 0.18 2.32 -13.64
CA GLU A 235 0.86 2.38 -12.35
C GLU A 235 2.07 1.44 -12.26
N PRO A 236 2.04 0.19 -12.80
CA PRO A 236 3.22 -0.67 -12.81
C PRO A 236 4.43 -0.05 -13.51
N LEU A 237 4.21 0.69 -14.59
CA LEU A 237 5.28 1.36 -15.33
C LEU A 237 5.94 2.46 -14.48
N LYS A 238 5.17 3.21 -13.69
CA LYS A 238 5.74 4.17 -12.73
C LYS A 238 6.49 3.44 -11.60
N ILE A 239 5.94 2.34 -11.07
CA ILE A 239 6.59 1.55 -10.01
C ILE A 239 7.93 0.97 -10.49
N TRP A 240 8.03 0.57 -11.75
CA TRP A 240 9.26 0.07 -12.38
C TRP A 240 10.06 1.13 -13.12
N GLY A 241 9.68 2.39 -12.96
CA GLY A 241 10.40 3.53 -13.49
C GLY A 241 11.75 3.76 -12.84
N GLU A 242 12.42 4.81 -13.23
CA GLU A 242 13.70 5.25 -12.69
C GLU A 242 13.61 6.67 -12.13
N VAL A 243 14.40 6.96 -11.11
CA VAL A 243 14.55 8.31 -10.59
C VAL A 243 15.59 9.05 -11.43
N LYS A 244 15.16 10.14 -12.09
CA LYS A 244 16.02 10.97 -12.92
C LYS A 244 15.64 12.44 -12.77
N ASP A 245 16.63 13.29 -12.54
CA ASP A 245 16.45 14.76 -12.40
C ASP A 245 15.34 15.14 -11.39
N GLY A 246 15.27 14.41 -10.26
CA GLY A 246 14.29 14.63 -9.21
C GLY A 246 12.85 14.23 -9.54
N LYS A 247 12.65 13.42 -10.58
CA LYS A 247 11.35 12.91 -11.03
C LYS A 247 11.42 11.39 -11.21
N ILE A 248 10.27 10.75 -11.14
CA ILE A 248 10.11 9.35 -11.52
C ILE A 248 9.68 9.29 -12.97
N ILE A 249 10.58 8.80 -13.82
CA ILE A 249 10.31 8.57 -15.25
C ILE A 249 9.76 7.15 -15.38
N PRO A 250 8.51 6.97 -15.85
CA PRO A 250 7.93 5.65 -16.02
C PRO A 250 8.73 4.77 -16.98
N ALA A 251 8.79 3.49 -16.72
CA ALA A 251 9.35 2.51 -17.64
C ALA A 251 8.54 2.45 -18.94
N SER A 252 9.20 2.19 -20.06
CA SER A 252 8.55 2.01 -21.37
C SER A 252 8.08 0.58 -21.63
N ALA A 253 8.48 -0.36 -20.79
CA ALA A 253 8.13 -1.79 -20.83
C ALA A 253 7.89 -2.33 -19.42
N PRO A 254 7.15 -3.44 -19.28
CA PRO A 254 6.46 -4.22 -20.31
C PRO A 254 5.19 -3.53 -20.85
N VAL A 255 4.66 -4.02 -21.98
CA VAL A 255 3.28 -3.69 -22.40
C VAL A 255 2.32 -4.47 -21.52
N ILE A 256 1.41 -3.77 -20.85
CA ILE A 256 0.40 -4.37 -19.98
C ILE A 256 -0.98 -4.06 -20.54
N THR A 257 -1.83 -5.08 -20.64
CA THR A 257 -3.27 -4.91 -20.89
C THR A 257 -4.04 -5.50 -19.70
N ALA A 258 -5.10 -4.81 -19.28
CA ALA A 258 -5.85 -5.20 -18.09
C ALA A 258 -7.36 -5.24 -18.35
N GLN A 259 -8.02 -6.22 -17.73
CA GLN A 259 -9.47 -6.27 -17.58
C GLN A 259 -9.79 -6.35 -16.09
N CYS A 260 -10.69 -5.49 -15.60
CA CYS A 260 -10.98 -5.39 -14.18
C CYS A 260 -12.46 -5.64 -13.88
N LEU A 261 -12.73 -6.70 -13.11
CA LEU A 261 -14.08 -7.13 -12.77
C LEU A 261 -14.32 -7.01 -11.25
N ARG A 262 -15.55 -6.65 -10.88
CA ARG A 262 -16.03 -6.75 -9.50
C ARG A 262 -16.73 -8.10 -9.31
N VAL A 263 -16.34 -8.83 -8.25
CA VAL A 263 -16.85 -10.17 -7.95
C VAL A 263 -17.45 -10.24 -6.53
N PRO A 264 -18.33 -11.21 -6.24
CA PRO A 264 -18.98 -11.37 -4.93
C PRO A 264 -18.02 -11.97 -3.90
N VAL A 265 -16.91 -11.29 -3.65
CA VAL A 265 -15.89 -11.63 -2.63
C VAL A 265 -15.79 -10.47 -1.65
N SER A 266 -15.81 -10.74 -0.35
CA SER A 266 -15.73 -9.70 0.68
C SER A 266 -14.39 -8.97 0.64
N ASP A 267 -13.30 -9.72 0.78
CA ASP A 267 -11.92 -9.22 0.83
C ASP A 267 -10.97 -10.13 0.04
N GLY A 268 -9.99 -9.52 -0.59
CA GLY A 268 -8.95 -10.16 -1.38
C GLY A 268 -9.16 -9.99 -2.89
N HIS A 269 -8.15 -9.45 -3.58
CA HIS A 269 -8.13 -9.32 -5.02
C HIS A 269 -7.32 -10.46 -5.63
N THR A 270 -7.91 -11.12 -6.61
CA THR A 270 -7.28 -12.17 -7.41
C THR A 270 -6.93 -11.62 -8.78
N ALA A 271 -5.82 -12.05 -9.36
CA ALA A 271 -5.41 -11.72 -10.71
C ALA A 271 -5.08 -12.99 -11.50
N ALA A 272 -5.71 -13.18 -12.65
CA ALA A 272 -5.25 -14.11 -13.67
C ALA A 272 -4.22 -13.39 -14.53
N CYS A 273 -2.97 -13.88 -14.51
CA CYS A 273 -1.84 -13.26 -15.18
C CYS A 273 -1.33 -14.17 -16.28
N PHE A 274 -1.06 -13.57 -17.44
CA PHE A 274 -0.42 -14.20 -18.59
C PHE A 274 0.80 -13.35 -18.93
N VAL A 275 1.99 -13.97 -19.05
CA VAL A 275 3.26 -13.25 -19.21
C VAL A 275 4.08 -13.82 -20.35
N LYS A 276 4.66 -12.90 -21.14
CA LYS A 276 5.59 -13.21 -22.22
C LYS A 276 6.93 -12.57 -21.92
N PHE A 277 8.00 -13.34 -22.11
CA PHE A 277 9.37 -12.92 -21.84
C PHE A 277 10.18 -12.71 -23.13
N ASP A 278 11.24 -11.91 -23.04
CA ASP A 278 12.25 -11.87 -24.10
C ASP A 278 13.08 -13.16 -24.09
N LYS A 279 13.47 -13.61 -22.89
CA LYS A 279 14.12 -14.89 -22.65
C LYS A 279 13.22 -15.72 -21.74
N LYS A 280 12.53 -16.70 -22.32
CA LYS A 280 11.65 -17.59 -21.56
C LYS A 280 12.42 -18.33 -20.48
N PRO A 281 12.15 -18.11 -19.17
CA PRO A 281 12.73 -18.92 -18.10
C PRO A 281 12.10 -20.32 -18.09
N ASP A 282 12.71 -21.28 -17.40
CA ASP A 282 12.00 -22.49 -17.02
C ASP A 282 11.09 -22.26 -15.79
N ARG A 283 10.24 -23.25 -15.48
CA ARG A 283 9.28 -23.16 -14.37
C ARG A 283 10.00 -23.04 -13.03
N GLU A 284 11.07 -23.77 -12.86
CA GLU A 284 11.88 -23.85 -11.65
C GLU A 284 12.60 -22.52 -11.38
N GLU A 285 13.07 -21.83 -12.42
CA GLU A 285 13.66 -20.49 -12.32
C GLU A 285 12.64 -19.44 -11.82
N ILE A 286 11.38 -19.54 -12.26
CA ILE A 286 10.29 -18.67 -11.77
C ILE A 286 10.00 -18.96 -10.31
N LEU A 287 9.81 -20.23 -9.94
CA LEU A 287 9.52 -20.64 -8.56
C LEU A 287 10.67 -20.24 -7.61
N LYS A 288 11.92 -20.44 -8.05
CA LYS A 288 13.09 -19.99 -7.30
C LYS A 288 13.12 -18.48 -7.14
N ALA A 289 12.82 -17.72 -8.21
CA ALA A 289 12.77 -16.26 -8.13
C ALA A 289 11.73 -15.77 -7.11
N TRP A 290 10.55 -16.42 -7.03
CA TRP A 290 9.55 -16.10 -6.01
C TRP A 290 9.96 -16.53 -4.60
N ALA A 291 10.55 -17.71 -4.45
CA ALA A 291 10.95 -18.24 -3.14
C ALA A 291 12.09 -17.44 -2.49
N GLU A 292 13.03 -16.93 -3.30
CA GLU A 292 14.21 -16.19 -2.84
C GLU A 292 13.97 -14.68 -2.75
N PHE A 293 12.82 -14.17 -3.22
CA PHE A 293 12.57 -12.73 -3.24
C PHE A 293 12.31 -12.19 -1.84
N ALA A 294 13.19 -11.31 -1.40
CA ALA A 294 13.05 -10.53 -0.17
C ALA A 294 13.37 -9.07 -0.46
N GLY A 295 12.41 -8.19 -0.14
CA GLY A 295 12.57 -6.76 -0.27
C GLY A 295 13.32 -6.10 0.89
N GLU A 296 13.43 -4.79 0.84
CA GLU A 296 14.06 -4.01 1.92
C GLU A 296 13.33 -4.15 3.26
N PRO A 297 11.97 -4.21 3.32
CA PRO A 297 11.24 -4.42 4.56
C PRO A 297 11.63 -5.71 5.31
N GLN A 298 11.85 -6.83 4.61
CA GLN A 298 12.27 -8.10 5.19
C GLN A 298 13.71 -7.99 5.73
N LYS A 299 14.60 -7.37 4.96
CA LYS A 299 16.01 -7.15 5.36
C LYS A 299 16.12 -6.27 6.60
N LEU A 300 15.29 -5.25 6.69
CA LEU A 300 15.20 -4.33 7.83
C LEU A 300 14.35 -4.89 8.99
N LYS A 301 13.69 -6.03 8.80
CA LYS A 301 12.78 -6.64 9.78
C LYS A 301 11.73 -5.63 10.30
N LEU A 302 11.11 -4.90 9.39
CA LEU A 302 10.09 -3.90 9.75
C LEU A 302 8.89 -4.60 10.44
N PRO A 303 8.25 -3.95 11.44
CA PRO A 303 7.22 -4.59 12.26
C PRO A 303 6.05 -5.20 11.49
N SER A 304 5.61 -4.56 10.41
CA SER A 304 4.49 -5.03 9.57
C SER A 304 4.95 -5.84 8.35
N ALA A 305 6.27 -6.05 8.19
CA ALA A 305 6.78 -6.83 7.07
C ALA A 305 6.42 -8.31 7.26
N PRO A 306 5.86 -8.99 6.25
CA PRO A 306 5.70 -10.43 6.29
C PRO A 306 7.08 -11.10 6.33
N GLU A 307 7.21 -12.20 7.06
CA GLU A 307 8.45 -12.96 7.10
C GLU A 307 8.79 -13.48 5.70
N ARG A 308 7.79 -14.06 5.05
CA ARG A 308 7.88 -14.46 3.64
C ARG A 308 6.90 -13.64 2.81
N PHE A 309 7.42 -12.82 1.90
CA PHE A 309 6.59 -11.90 1.11
C PHE A 309 5.78 -12.60 0.02
N LEU A 310 6.42 -13.48 -0.77
CA LEU A 310 5.78 -14.20 -1.86
C LEU A 310 5.57 -15.67 -1.49
N HIS A 311 4.32 -16.13 -1.55
CA HIS A 311 3.92 -17.52 -1.27
C HIS A 311 3.43 -18.19 -2.54
N TYR A 312 4.00 -19.34 -2.89
CA TYR A 312 3.49 -20.18 -3.98
C TYR A 312 2.79 -21.42 -3.40
N PHE A 313 1.59 -21.68 -3.88
CA PHE A 313 0.80 -22.86 -3.56
C PHE A 313 0.88 -23.88 -4.70
N GLU A 314 1.23 -25.10 -4.38
CA GLU A 314 1.26 -26.21 -5.35
C GLU A 314 -0.12 -26.81 -5.59
N GLU A 315 -1.04 -26.62 -4.65
CA GLU A 315 -2.42 -27.13 -4.77
C GLU A 315 -3.13 -26.46 -5.96
N GLU A 316 -3.74 -27.29 -6.80
CA GLU A 316 -4.36 -26.86 -8.05
C GLU A 316 -5.52 -25.85 -7.87
N ASN A 317 -6.15 -25.82 -6.71
CA ASN A 317 -7.27 -24.93 -6.39
C ASN A 317 -6.89 -23.71 -5.53
N ARG A 318 -5.59 -23.39 -5.40
CA ARG A 318 -5.07 -22.25 -4.62
C ARG A 318 -4.36 -21.23 -5.53
N PRO A 319 -4.30 -19.94 -5.14
CA PRO A 319 -4.87 -19.32 -3.93
C PRO A 319 -6.38 -19.08 -4.04
N GLN A 320 -7.05 -19.09 -2.88
CA GLN A 320 -8.47 -18.77 -2.74
C GLN A 320 -8.67 -17.62 -1.73
N PRO A 321 -9.45 -16.57 -2.02
CA PRO A 321 -9.65 -15.45 -1.09
C PRO A 321 -10.06 -15.86 0.31
N LYS A 322 -10.98 -16.83 0.44
CA LYS A 322 -11.49 -17.28 1.74
C LYS A 322 -10.44 -17.99 2.58
N LEU A 323 -9.54 -18.74 1.96
CA LEU A 323 -8.53 -19.54 2.64
C LEU A 323 -7.24 -18.76 2.90
N ASP A 324 -6.86 -17.89 1.93
CA ASP A 324 -5.50 -17.37 1.84
C ASP A 324 -5.37 -15.87 2.20
N ARG A 325 -6.50 -15.17 2.38
CA ARG A 325 -6.47 -13.71 2.64
C ARG A 325 -5.68 -13.30 3.88
N ASN A 326 -5.54 -14.19 4.85
CA ASN A 326 -4.85 -13.93 6.11
C ASN A 326 -3.40 -14.45 6.16
N THR A 327 -2.86 -14.98 5.04
CA THR A 327 -1.46 -15.41 4.99
C THR A 327 -0.54 -14.24 5.37
N GLU A 328 0.39 -14.49 6.31
CA GLU A 328 1.25 -13.45 6.90
C GLU A 328 0.45 -12.23 7.41
N ASN A 329 -0.62 -12.48 8.16
CA ASN A 329 -1.54 -11.44 8.65
C ASN A 329 -2.15 -10.57 7.53
N GLY A 330 -2.32 -11.12 6.32
CA GLY A 330 -2.82 -10.43 5.14
C GLY A 330 -1.79 -9.55 4.42
N MET A 331 -0.51 -9.69 4.77
CA MET A 331 0.58 -8.92 4.16
C MET A 331 1.35 -9.70 3.10
N ALA A 332 1.14 -11.01 2.96
CA ALA A 332 1.69 -11.79 1.85
C ALA A 332 1.04 -11.48 0.51
N VAL A 333 1.80 -11.76 -0.56
CA VAL A 333 1.28 -11.92 -1.91
C VAL A 333 1.39 -13.39 -2.29
N CYS A 334 0.27 -13.99 -2.67
CA CYS A 334 0.16 -15.41 -2.95
C CYS A 334 0.12 -15.67 -4.46
N ALA A 335 0.74 -16.75 -4.90
CA ALA A 335 0.67 -17.25 -6.27
C ALA A 335 0.31 -18.74 -6.29
N GLY A 336 -0.25 -19.19 -7.40
CA GLY A 336 -0.48 -20.60 -7.67
C GLY A 336 -0.77 -20.83 -9.13
N ARG A 337 -0.94 -22.08 -9.53
CA ARG A 337 -1.33 -22.43 -10.90
C ARG A 337 -0.31 -21.99 -11.97
N LEU A 338 0.97 -21.92 -11.65
CA LEU A 338 2.03 -21.60 -12.63
C LEU A 338 2.12 -22.73 -13.65
N ARG A 339 1.87 -22.43 -14.92
CA ARG A 339 1.92 -23.39 -16.02
C ARG A 339 2.20 -22.70 -17.35
N GLY A 340 2.71 -23.48 -18.31
CA GLY A 340 2.93 -23.01 -19.69
C GLY A 340 1.64 -22.53 -20.36
N ASP A 341 1.79 -21.66 -21.33
CA ASP A 341 0.70 -21.09 -22.14
C ASP A 341 1.05 -21.13 -23.63
N GLY A 342 0.00 -21.28 -24.49
CA GLY A 342 0.20 -21.40 -25.93
C GLY A 342 0.34 -20.06 -26.67
N LEU A 343 -0.16 -18.96 -26.09
CA LEU A 343 -0.09 -17.62 -26.67
C LEU A 343 1.00 -16.76 -25.96
N PHE A 344 1.07 -16.90 -24.64
CA PHE A 344 2.12 -16.38 -23.78
C PHE A 344 3.13 -17.47 -23.45
N ASP A 345 4.12 -17.17 -22.65
CA ASP A 345 5.07 -18.20 -22.17
C ASP A 345 4.55 -18.92 -20.94
N TYR A 346 3.96 -18.15 -19.99
CA TYR A 346 3.38 -18.66 -18.76
C TYR A 346 2.10 -17.93 -18.37
N ARG A 347 1.30 -18.63 -17.58
CA ARG A 347 0.14 -18.08 -16.85
C ARG A 347 0.13 -18.57 -15.41
N PHE A 348 -0.38 -17.73 -14.52
CA PHE A 348 -0.53 -18.04 -13.10
C PHE A 348 -1.68 -17.25 -12.49
N ILE A 349 -2.06 -17.62 -11.27
CA ILE A 349 -3.01 -16.86 -10.45
C ILE A 349 -2.22 -16.15 -9.34
N GLY A 350 -2.40 -14.85 -9.23
CA GLY A 350 -1.91 -14.04 -8.12
C GLY A 350 -3.04 -13.61 -7.20
N PHE A 351 -2.72 -13.36 -5.93
CA PHE A 351 -3.70 -12.96 -4.92
C PHE A 351 -3.06 -12.10 -3.85
N SER A 352 -3.81 -11.10 -3.34
CA SER A 352 -3.42 -10.32 -2.16
C SER A 352 -4.63 -9.77 -1.41
N HIS A 353 -4.49 -9.50 -0.11
CA HIS A 353 -5.53 -8.86 0.69
C HIS A 353 -5.60 -7.36 0.36
N ASN A 354 -6.72 -6.91 -0.23
CA ASN A 354 -6.87 -5.57 -0.77
C ASN A 354 -6.95 -4.45 0.28
N THR A 355 -7.47 -4.71 1.49
CA THR A 355 -7.59 -3.70 2.55
C THR A 355 -6.43 -3.72 3.56
N LEU A 356 -5.68 -4.83 3.65
CA LEU A 356 -4.43 -4.93 4.40
C LEU A 356 -3.25 -4.62 3.47
N ARG A 357 -2.67 -5.61 2.80
CA ARG A 357 -1.56 -5.39 1.86
C ARG A 357 -1.86 -4.28 0.84
N GLY A 358 -3.05 -4.32 0.28
CA GLY A 358 -3.53 -3.39 -0.75
C GLY A 358 -3.91 -2.00 -0.25
N ALA A 359 -4.05 -1.74 1.05
CA ALA A 359 -4.43 -0.44 1.60
C ALA A 359 -3.71 -0.10 2.90
N ALA A 360 -4.40 -0.16 4.06
CA ALA A 360 -3.87 0.33 5.32
C ALA A 360 -2.56 -0.36 5.74
N GLY A 361 -2.47 -1.68 5.64
CA GLY A 361 -1.25 -2.41 6.01
C GLY A 361 -0.05 -2.03 5.13
N GLY A 362 -0.27 -1.92 3.80
CA GLY A 362 0.78 -1.46 2.89
C GLY A 362 1.23 -0.02 3.16
N ALA A 363 0.33 0.86 3.62
CA ALA A 363 0.70 2.23 4.00
C ALA A 363 1.42 2.28 5.36
N VAL A 364 1.04 1.43 6.32
CA VAL A 364 1.79 1.30 7.58
C VAL A 364 3.21 0.82 7.30
N LEU A 365 3.38 -0.21 6.46
CA LEU A 365 4.70 -0.71 6.06
C LEU A 365 5.51 0.36 5.30
N LEU A 366 4.88 1.17 4.46
CA LEU A 366 5.54 2.32 3.83
C LEU A 366 6.00 3.35 4.86
N ALA A 367 5.19 3.65 5.87
CA ALA A 367 5.58 4.56 6.95
C ALA A 367 6.73 4.00 7.79
N GLU A 368 6.73 2.69 8.06
CA GLU A 368 7.85 2.02 8.73
C GLU A 368 9.14 2.13 7.92
N LEU A 369 9.06 1.93 6.59
CA LEU A 369 10.20 2.09 5.70
C LEU A 369 10.73 3.53 5.70
N LEU A 370 9.83 4.53 5.62
CA LEU A 370 10.19 5.94 5.71
C LEU A 370 10.86 6.29 7.05
N ALA A 371 10.34 5.76 8.15
CA ALA A 371 10.92 5.92 9.48
C ALA A 371 12.31 5.29 9.56
N ALA A 372 12.45 4.03 9.13
CA ALA A 372 13.73 3.30 9.15
C ALA A 372 14.81 3.96 8.29
N LYS A 373 14.41 4.65 7.19
CA LYS A 373 15.32 5.41 6.31
C LYS A 373 15.53 6.86 6.75
N GLY A 374 14.98 7.28 7.90
CA GLY A 374 15.20 8.62 8.45
C GLY A 374 14.48 9.76 7.73
N TYR A 375 13.35 9.48 7.05
CA TYR A 375 12.58 10.53 6.39
C TYR A 375 11.66 11.32 7.35
N PHE A 376 11.38 10.76 8.53
CA PHE A 376 10.61 11.43 9.57
C PHE A 376 11.53 11.98 10.65
N ASP A 377 11.40 13.27 10.92
CA ASP A 377 11.97 13.91 12.09
C ASP A 377 10.90 13.98 13.19
N ARG A 378 11.28 13.71 14.43
CA ARG A 378 10.38 13.88 15.59
C ARG A 378 10.18 15.34 15.92
N LYS A 379 8.98 15.69 16.39
CA LYS A 379 8.64 17.03 16.91
C LYS A 379 8.75 17.10 18.42
#